data_5eecd948f4d32be558a3f9c11f920aa7
#
_entry.id   5eecd948f4d32be558a3f9c11f920aa7
#
_cell.length_a   1.000
_cell.length_b   1.000
_cell.length_c   1.000
_cell.angle_alpha   90.00
_cell.angle_beta   90.00
_cell.angle_gamma   90.00
#
_symmetry.space_group_name_H-M   'P 1'
#
loop_
_entity.id
_entity.type
_entity.pdbx_description
1 polymer ?
#
loop_
_entity_poly.entity_id
_entity_poly.type
_entity_poly.pdbx_seq_one_letter_code
_entity_poly.pdbx_strand_id
1 'polypeptide(L)'
;MPPKPFNFPAKRTTAIFLLTTTAASSAFTANSDDSSPHAADKFRAQIHGIVRTARAVSAVASTVVDYEFSLRGLPKHSDQYRKTSSQVHLRSAERFLKLCEANKGFYVKAGQFIASQKVLPTEYSSTLSSLQDQVAPLPFKVIEKVLKDNLGPDFSKKFLSIDERPIGAASIAQVHHAVLKSGQEVAIKVQYPWIEQQMHFDTRTMYFLSKTIAWIYPQYRFEWLPLTFAKTVSSELDFVQEGRNSERAAENFRNNKIVRIPHIFWEMTTRQVLTMQYYTGHKIDDLDFLSEIGVNPEKVAKSLMELFAEMIFVHGYIHGDPHPGNILVSPGGRNGFSLVLLDHAVYRELDEEFRKDFCQLWEALALKDSKKTMWLGERFGAGKYSRYLPIIFTGTTIESKYSSGMSIKEKEIMKQELKSLMFEDLSLFMESMPPDFIAILRVDALLRSTIRKMDVSRLIRLLTYTKYAVYGHFHPKLDSELCKRPKTNFYFAVKAAFLSFISTLKYFHILIKILIGANNSTPWQQKVKNLLHNYLYRKIGSSDLWSILVHSVFLLFCICPAT
;
A
#
# COMPACT_ATOMS: atom_id res chain seq x y z
N MET A 1 -6.24 52.76 -21.35
CA MET A 1 -4.97 52.70 -20.59
C MET A 1 -4.13 51.55 -21.13
N PRO A 2 -2.90 51.80 -21.56
CA PRO A 2 -2.04 50.71 -22.06
C PRO A 2 -1.73 49.73 -20.91
N PRO A 3 -1.58 48.42 -21.20
CA PRO A 3 -1.28 47.41 -20.19
C PRO A 3 0.07 47.71 -19.55
N LYS A 4 0.14 47.72 -18.19
CA LYS A 4 1.38 47.92 -17.45
C LYS A 4 2.39 46.82 -17.84
N PRO A 5 3.69 47.17 -18.00
CA PRO A 5 4.71 46.22 -18.35
C PRO A 5 4.82 45.08 -17.31
N PHE A 6 5.04 43.87 -17.81
CA PHE A 6 5.18 42.65 -17.05
C PHE A 6 6.38 42.72 -16.09
N ASN A 7 6.15 43.09 -14.83
CA ASN A 7 7.14 42.90 -13.76
C ASN A 7 6.93 41.51 -13.13
N PHE A 8 7.60 40.51 -13.67
CA PHE A 8 7.81 39.29 -12.91
C PHE A 8 8.64 39.63 -11.66
N PRO A 9 8.27 39.18 -10.46
CA PRO A 9 9.18 39.29 -9.33
C PRO A 9 10.49 38.61 -9.74
N ALA A 10 11.62 39.33 -9.63
CA ALA A 10 12.95 38.92 -10.12
C ALA A 10 13.31 37.48 -9.73
N LYS A 11 12.90 37.01 -8.55
CA LYS A 11 13.06 35.66 -8.07
C LYS A 11 12.43 34.57 -8.98
N ARG A 12 11.25 34.84 -9.60
CA ARG A 12 10.52 33.85 -10.43
C ARG A 12 11.09 33.77 -11.83
N THR A 13 11.54 34.89 -12.40
CA THR A 13 12.24 34.92 -13.71
C THR A 13 13.60 34.24 -13.60
N THR A 14 14.34 34.48 -12.52
CA THR A 14 15.63 33.83 -12.24
C THR A 14 15.46 32.31 -12.05
N ALA A 15 14.36 31.86 -11.41
CA ALA A 15 14.08 30.44 -11.23
C ALA A 15 13.80 29.72 -12.56
N ILE A 16 13.03 30.33 -13.46
CA ILE A 16 12.77 29.76 -14.79
C ILE A 16 14.08 29.70 -15.60
N PHE A 17 14.92 30.72 -15.50
CA PHE A 17 16.24 30.75 -16.15
C PHE A 17 17.21 29.73 -15.54
N LEU A 18 17.24 29.59 -14.20
CA LEU A 18 18.02 28.56 -13.51
C LEU A 18 17.53 27.15 -13.83
N LEU A 19 16.23 26.91 -13.96
CA LEU A 19 15.66 25.63 -14.39
C LEU A 19 16.18 25.22 -15.80
N THR A 20 16.32 26.17 -16.71
CA THR A 20 16.79 25.90 -18.08
C THR A 20 18.29 25.72 -18.17
N THR A 21 19.09 26.46 -17.37
CA THR A 21 20.57 26.43 -17.43
C THR A 21 21.18 25.30 -16.60
N THR A 22 20.60 24.95 -15.44
CA THR A 22 21.11 23.85 -14.61
C THR A 22 20.77 22.47 -15.19
N ALA A 23 19.70 22.34 -15.93
CA ALA A 23 19.42 21.11 -16.71
C ALA A 23 20.54 20.83 -17.75
N ALA A 24 21.16 21.88 -18.29
CA ALA A 24 22.32 21.75 -19.18
C ALA A 24 23.62 21.45 -18.44
N SER A 25 23.83 22.00 -17.23
CA SER A 25 25.10 21.91 -16.49
C SER A 25 25.24 20.57 -15.72
N SER A 26 24.17 20.00 -15.19
CA SER A 26 24.22 18.69 -14.50
C SER A 26 24.52 17.53 -15.46
N ALA A 27 24.39 17.78 -16.75
CA ALA A 27 24.75 16.84 -17.81
C ALA A 27 26.26 16.82 -18.12
N PHE A 28 26.99 17.86 -17.74
CA PHE A 28 28.40 18.04 -18.12
C PHE A 28 29.43 17.58 -17.07
N THR A 29 29.00 17.22 -15.84
CA THR A 29 29.90 16.79 -14.77
C THR A 29 30.07 15.26 -14.67
N ALA A 30 29.97 14.55 -15.79
CA ALA A 30 30.34 13.15 -15.84
C ALA A 30 31.83 13.06 -16.24
N ASN A 31 32.69 12.61 -15.31
CA ASN A 31 34.11 12.38 -15.51
C ASN A 31 34.41 11.60 -16.78
N SER A 32 35.26 12.17 -17.61
CA SER A 32 35.67 11.67 -18.93
C SER A 32 36.86 10.69 -18.89
N ASP A 33 37.09 9.98 -17.78
CA ASP A 33 38.19 9.02 -17.66
C ASP A 33 37.67 7.59 -17.47
N ASP A 34 37.20 6.97 -18.55
CA ASP A 34 37.03 5.50 -18.55
C ASP A 34 37.09 4.94 -19.99
N SER A 35 38.21 4.33 -20.35
CA SER A 35 38.46 3.64 -21.64
C SER A 35 37.92 2.19 -21.63
N SER A 36 36.81 1.92 -20.94
CA SER A 36 36.21 0.58 -20.85
C SER A 36 35.33 0.24 -22.05
N PRO A 37 35.19 -1.05 -22.45
CA PRO A 37 34.32 -1.48 -23.57
C PRO A 37 32.84 -1.12 -23.40
N HIS A 38 32.44 -0.62 -22.22
CA HIS A 38 31.09 -0.12 -21.91
C HIS A 38 30.93 1.40 -22.08
N ALA A 39 31.95 2.13 -22.62
CA ALA A 39 31.90 3.59 -22.75
C ALA A 39 30.73 4.06 -23.64
N ALA A 40 30.43 3.34 -24.73
CA ALA A 40 29.32 3.68 -25.62
C ALA A 40 27.95 3.52 -24.96
N ASP A 41 27.77 2.51 -24.11
CA ASP A 41 26.52 2.26 -23.37
C ASP A 41 26.34 3.29 -22.24
N LYS A 42 27.44 3.66 -21.56
CA LYS A 42 27.46 4.76 -20.57
C LYS A 42 27.09 6.10 -21.22
N PHE A 43 27.66 6.42 -22.37
CA PHE A 43 27.40 7.64 -23.11
C PHE A 43 25.94 7.73 -23.58
N ARG A 44 25.37 6.64 -24.10
CA ARG A 44 23.94 6.55 -24.43
C ARG A 44 23.06 6.77 -23.20
N ALA A 45 23.39 6.16 -22.08
CA ALA A 45 22.64 6.33 -20.83
C ALA A 45 22.65 7.79 -20.35
N GLN A 46 23.80 8.49 -20.49
CA GLN A 46 23.93 9.91 -20.16
C GLN A 46 23.07 10.79 -21.06
N ILE A 47 23.12 10.59 -22.39
CA ILE A 47 22.26 11.33 -23.33
C ILE A 47 20.79 11.10 -23.02
N HIS A 48 20.39 9.85 -22.75
CA HIS A 48 19.03 9.54 -22.34
C HIS A 48 18.64 10.26 -21.03
N GLY A 49 19.54 10.32 -20.05
CA GLY A 49 19.34 11.06 -18.79
C GLY A 49 19.09 12.55 -19.03
N ILE A 50 19.88 13.18 -19.91
CA ILE A 50 19.74 14.59 -20.30
C ILE A 50 18.37 14.86 -20.92
N VAL A 51 17.98 14.04 -21.92
CA VAL A 51 16.70 14.20 -22.61
C VAL A 51 15.53 14.03 -21.63
N ARG A 52 15.60 13.06 -20.71
CA ARG A 52 14.60 12.82 -19.67
C ARG A 52 14.47 14.03 -18.74
N THR A 53 15.60 14.56 -18.28
CA THR A 53 15.67 15.76 -17.42
C THR A 53 15.09 16.97 -18.13
N ALA A 54 15.45 17.21 -19.40
CA ALA A 54 14.93 18.33 -20.18
C ALA A 54 13.41 18.26 -20.35
N ARG A 55 12.85 17.08 -20.60
CA ARG A 55 11.39 16.86 -20.65
C ARG A 55 10.72 17.19 -19.31
N ALA A 56 11.30 16.75 -18.19
CA ALA A 56 10.77 17.00 -16.87
C ALA A 56 10.80 18.50 -16.51
N VAL A 57 11.91 19.17 -16.77
CA VAL A 57 12.06 20.62 -16.58
C VAL A 57 11.04 21.38 -17.42
N SER A 58 10.90 21.03 -18.69
CA SER A 58 9.93 21.66 -19.61
C SER A 58 8.49 21.48 -19.12
N ALA A 59 8.11 20.27 -18.69
CA ALA A 59 6.77 19.99 -18.17
C ALA A 59 6.47 20.80 -16.91
N VAL A 60 7.41 20.88 -15.97
CA VAL A 60 7.27 21.64 -14.72
C VAL A 60 7.22 23.13 -15.01
N ALA A 61 8.13 23.66 -15.83
CA ALA A 61 8.15 25.09 -16.20
C ALA A 61 6.84 25.51 -16.89
N SER A 62 6.36 24.73 -17.86
CA SER A 62 5.09 24.98 -18.53
C SER A 62 3.90 24.94 -17.58
N THR A 63 3.94 24.05 -16.59
CA THR A 63 2.90 23.95 -15.56
C THR A 63 2.92 25.18 -14.67
N VAL A 64 4.08 25.62 -14.16
CA VAL A 64 4.23 26.82 -13.36
C VAL A 64 3.70 28.06 -14.10
N VAL A 65 4.09 28.21 -15.36
CA VAL A 65 3.62 29.31 -16.21
C VAL A 65 2.10 29.29 -16.36
N ASP A 66 1.51 28.13 -16.64
CA ASP A 66 0.06 27.96 -16.83
C ASP A 66 -0.70 28.36 -15.55
N TYR A 67 -0.25 27.91 -14.36
CA TYR A 67 -0.85 28.32 -13.08
C TYR A 67 -0.78 29.83 -12.84
N GLU A 68 0.39 30.43 -13.06
CA GLU A 68 0.59 31.86 -12.85
C GLU A 68 -0.26 32.72 -13.80
N PHE A 69 -0.34 32.35 -15.07
CA PHE A 69 -1.11 33.12 -16.06
C PHE A 69 -2.61 32.91 -15.91
N SER A 70 -3.06 31.69 -15.76
CA SER A 70 -4.49 31.36 -15.75
C SER A 70 -5.20 31.82 -14.49
N LEU A 71 -4.51 31.82 -13.32
CA LEU A 71 -5.10 32.19 -12.03
C LEU A 71 -4.83 33.64 -11.63
N ARG A 72 -4.08 34.38 -12.46
CA ARG A 72 -3.72 35.77 -12.18
C ARG A 72 -4.95 36.67 -12.09
N GLY A 73 -5.05 37.44 -10.99
CA GLY A 73 -6.13 38.41 -10.78
C GLY A 73 -7.48 37.82 -10.40
N LEU A 74 -7.60 36.49 -10.30
CA LEU A 74 -8.82 35.85 -9.83
C LEU A 74 -8.84 35.78 -8.29
N PRO A 75 -9.93 36.17 -7.63
CA PRO A 75 -10.08 36.05 -6.19
C PRO A 75 -10.12 34.57 -5.78
N LYS A 76 -9.27 34.14 -4.84
CA LYS A 76 -9.09 32.72 -4.44
C LYS A 76 -10.36 31.96 -4.04
N HIS A 77 -11.41 32.66 -3.61
CA HIS A 77 -12.68 32.06 -3.17
C HIS A 77 -13.81 32.16 -4.20
N SER A 78 -13.54 32.74 -5.39
CA SER A 78 -14.56 32.86 -6.45
C SER A 78 -14.82 31.56 -7.15
N ASP A 79 -16.04 31.37 -7.66
CA ASP A 79 -16.40 30.20 -8.47
C ASP A 79 -15.59 30.18 -9.79
N GLN A 80 -15.24 31.35 -10.32
CA GLN A 80 -14.38 31.47 -11.48
C GLN A 80 -12.96 30.95 -11.19
N TYR A 81 -12.39 31.27 -10.01
CA TYR A 81 -11.10 30.73 -9.59
C TYR A 81 -11.14 29.21 -9.50
N ARG A 82 -12.19 28.63 -8.88
CA ARG A 82 -12.35 27.16 -8.76
C ARG A 82 -12.44 26.49 -10.13
N LYS A 83 -13.26 27.03 -11.03
CA LYS A 83 -13.43 26.49 -12.39
C LYS A 83 -12.13 26.57 -13.20
N THR A 84 -11.46 27.72 -13.17
CA THR A 84 -10.18 27.90 -13.87
C THR A 84 -9.09 27.03 -13.27
N SER A 85 -9.01 26.92 -11.95
CA SER A 85 -8.06 26.06 -11.25
C SER A 85 -8.21 24.59 -11.64
N SER A 86 -9.46 24.06 -11.71
CA SER A 86 -9.73 22.71 -12.17
C SER A 86 -9.25 22.46 -13.60
N GLN A 87 -9.45 23.43 -14.51
CA GLN A 87 -8.93 23.34 -15.87
C GLN A 87 -7.40 23.32 -15.93
N VAL A 88 -6.74 24.14 -15.10
CA VAL A 88 -5.28 24.15 -15.00
C VAL A 88 -4.76 22.84 -14.41
N HIS A 89 -5.43 22.31 -13.39
CA HIS A 89 -5.11 20.98 -12.83
C HIS A 89 -5.17 19.88 -13.90
N LEU A 90 -6.23 19.88 -14.72
CA LEU A 90 -6.38 18.91 -15.79
C LEU A 90 -5.23 19.01 -16.81
N ARG A 91 -4.96 20.23 -17.36
CA ARG A 91 -3.85 20.43 -18.31
C ARG A 91 -2.48 20.05 -17.73
N SER A 92 -2.28 20.32 -16.43
CA SER A 92 -1.06 19.93 -15.72
C SER A 92 -0.95 18.41 -15.58
N ALA A 93 -2.06 17.73 -15.23
CA ALA A 93 -2.12 16.28 -15.14
C ALA A 93 -1.83 15.61 -16.49
N GLU A 94 -2.38 16.15 -17.58
CA GLU A 94 -2.12 15.66 -18.96
C GLU A 94 -0.64 15.85 -19.37
N ARG A 95 -0.01 17.00 -19.02
CA ARG A 95 1.43 17.20 -19.27
C ARG A 95 2.26 16.19 -18.48
N PHE A 96 1.87 15.92 -17.24
CA PHE A 96 2.58 14.95 -16.43
C PHE A 96 2.37 13.52 -16.93
N LEU A 97 1.18 13.17 -17.41
CA LEU A 97 0.92 11.88 -18.07
C LEU A 97 1.84 11.69 -19.28
N LYS A 98 1.89 12.68 -20.18
CA LYS A 98 2.78 12.66 -21.35
C LYS A 98 4.25 12.52 -20.96
N LEU A 99 4.68 13.18 -19.86
CA LEU A 99 6.02 13.04 -19.33
C LEU A 99 6.29 11.61 -18.84
N CYS A 100 5.34 11.00 -18.13
CA CYS A 100 5.44 9.62 -17.66
C CYS A 100 5.55 8.63 -18.82
N GLU A 101 4.71 8.77 -19.84
CA GLU A 101 4.72 7.92 -21.05
C GLU A 101 6.02 8.05 -21.85
N ALA A 102 6.54 9.29 -21.99
CA ALA A 102 7.77 9.56 -22.72
C ALA A 102 9.04 9.11 -22.00
N ASN A 103 9.06 9.21 -20.65
CA ASN A 103 10.23 8.86 -19.85
C ASN A 103 10.18 7.42 -19.31
N LYS A 104 9.00 6.81 -19.20
CA LYS A 104 8.80 5.43 -18.70
C LYS A 104 9.42 5.17 -17.31
N GLY A 105 9.53 3.92 -16.89
CA GLY A 105 10.24 3.50 -15.68
C GLY A 105 9.83 4.28 -14.42
N PHE A 106 10.78 4.96 -13.80
CA PHE A 106 10.58 5.75 -12.58
C PHE A 106 9.45 6.80 -12.69
N TYR A 107 9.29 7.45 -13.85
CA TYR A 107 8.21 8.43 -14.05
C TYR A 107 6.83 7.78 -14.08
N VAL A 108 6.70 6.60 -14.67
CA VAL A 108 5.43 5.82 -14.63
C VAL A 108 5.09 5.47 -13.18
N LYS A 109 6.06 4.98 -12.41
CA LYS A 109 5.87 4.66 -10.99
C LYS A 109 5.51 5.90 -10.17
N ALA A 110 6.13 7.06 -10.46
CA ALA A 110 5.77 8.34 -9.85
C ALA A 110 4.33 8.76 -10.19
N GLY A 111 3.92 8.59 -11.44
CA GLY A 111 2.54 8.83 -11.88
C GLY A 111 1.52 7.92 -11.18
N GLN A 112 1.81 6.63 -11.05
CA GLN A 112 1.00 5.66 -10.30
C GLN A 112 0.89 6.05 -8.81
N PHE A 113 2.02 6.47 -8.20
CA PHE A 113 2.05 6.96 -6.83
C PHE A 113 1.18 8.20 -6.66
N ILE A 114 1.29 9.18 -7.54
CA ILE A 114 0.48 10.42 -7.53
C ILE A 114 -1.00 10.08 -7.74
N ALA A 115 -1.34 9.18 -8.66
CA ALA A 115 -2.72 8.73 -8.90
C ALA A 115 -3.36 8.12 -7.64
N SER A 116 -2.58 7.46 -6.79
CA SER A 116 -3.04 6.86 -5.55
C SER A 116 -3.30 7.87 -4.42
N GLN A 117 -2.79 9.12 -4.56
CA GLN A 117 -2.89 10.15 -3.53
C GLN A 117 -4.23 10.88 -3.59
N LYS A 118 -5.13 10.58 -2.65
CA LYS A 118 -6.44 11.26 -2.55
C LYS A 118 -6.39 12.73 -2.09
N VAL A 119 -5.22 13.17 -1.68
CA VAL A 119 -4.94 14.54 -1.22
C VAL A 119 -4.84 15.52 -2.38
N LEU A 120 -4.41 15.02 -3.54
CA LEU A 120 -4.25 15.83 -4.74
C LEU A 120 -5.60 16.07 -5.43
N PRO A 121 -5.70 17.14 -6.25
CA PRO A 121 -6.90 17.38 -7.05
C PRO A 121 -7.29 16.14 -7.88
N THR A 122 -8.59 15.89 -7.98
CA THR A 122 -9.14 14.69 -8.63
C THR A 122 -8.72 14.55 -10.09
N GLU A 123 -8.42 15.66 -10.75
CA GLU A 123 -7.93 15.72 -12.12
C GLU A 123 -6.61 14.95 -12.29
N TYR A 124 -5.70 15.03 -11.30
CA TYR A 124 -4.45 14.27 -11.32
C TYR A 124 -4.70 12.78 -11.15
N SER A 125 -5.49 12.40 -10.14
CA SER A 125 -5.75 10.97 -9.88
C SER A 125 -6.52 10.30 -11.02
N SER A 126 -7.50 10.99 -11.62
CA SER A 126 -8.26 10.45 -12.75
C SER A 126 -7.43 10.32 -14.02
N THR A 127 -6.61 11.34 -14.35
CA THR A 127 -5.78 11.32 -15.56
C THR A 127 -4.66 10.31 -15.47
N LEU A 128 -3.97 10.22 -14.31
CA LEU A 128 -2.82 9.35 -14.14
C LEU A 128 -3.18 7.90 -13.83
N SER A 129 -4.45 7.59 -13.55
CA SER A 129 -4.90 6.21 -13.34
C SER A 129 -4.68 5.32 -14.57
N SER A 130 -4.66 5.88 -15.77
CA SER A 130 -4.33 5.17 -17.02
C SER A 130 -2.92 4.52 -17.00
N LEU A 131 -2.00 5.01 -16.18
CA LEU A 131 -0.65 4.45 -16.05
C LEU A 131 -0.61 3.10 -15.28
N GLN A 132 -1.71 2.67 -14.67
CA GLN A 132 -1.73 1.47 -13.84
C GLN A 132 -1.67 0.17 -14.64
N ASP A 133 -2.19 0.16 -15.88
CA ASP A 133 -2.42 -1.07 -16.64
C ASP A 133 -1.65 -1.17 -17.99
N GLN A 134 -0.84 -0.18 -18.39
CA GLN A 134 -0.27 -0.13 -19.72
C GLN A 134 1.22 0.20 -19.75
N VAL A 135 2.06 -0.76 -19.40
CA VAL A 135 3.49 -0.69 -19.70
C VAL A 135 3.79 -1.63 -20.87
N ALA A 136 4.23 -1.07 -22.00
CA ALA A 136 4.66 -1.88 -23.14
C ALA A 136 5.93 -2.67 -22.76
N PRO A 137 5.91 -4.02 -22.91
CA PRO A 137 7.07 -4.84 -22.59
C PRO A 137 8.23 -4.58 -23.54
N LEU A 138 9.44 -4.87 -23.11
CA LEU A 138 10.62 -4.90 -23.97
C LEU A 138 10.67 -6.22 -24.78
N PRO A 139 11.30 -6.19 -25.98
CA PRO A 139 11.53 -7.40 -26.76
C PRO A 139 12.32 -8.44 -25.96
N PHE A 140 11.95 -9.73 -26.12
CA PHE A 140 12.58 -10.82 -25.36
C PHE A 140 14.11 -10.87 -25.50
N LYS A 141 14.64 -10.55 -26.70
CA LYS A 141 16.09 -10.48 -26.94
C LYS A 141 16.85 -9.57 -25.97
N VAL A 142 16.20 -8.48 -25.51
CA VAL A 142 16.78 -7.56 -24.51
C VAL A 142 16.77 -8.21 -23.11
N ILE A 143 15.70 -8.90 -22.78
CA ILE A 143 15.54 -9.63 -21.52
C ILE A 143 16.47 -10.85 -21.46
N GLU A 144 16.61 -11.56 -22.57
CA GLU A 144 17.55 -12.68 -22.69
C GLU A 144 18.98 -12.28 -22.36
N LYS A 145 19.39 -11.06 -22.76
CA LYS A 145 20.71 -10.53 -22.39
C LYS A 145 20.82 -10.38 -20.86
N VAL A 146 19.80 -9.82 -20.19
CA VAL A 146 19.78 -9.68 -18.73
C VAL A 146 19.84 -11.05 -18.05
N LEU A 147 19.10 -12.03 -18.57
CA LEU A 147 19.13 -13.41 -18.04
C LEU A 147 20.53 -14.03 -18.20
N LYS A 148 21.17 -13.86 -19.35
CA LYS A 148 22.57 -14.34 -19.60
C LYS A 148 23.57 -13.69 -18.66
N ASP A 149 23.49 -12.38 -18.48
CA ASP A 149 24.40 -11.61 -17.64
C ASP A 149 24.25 -11.99 -16.16
N ASN A 150 23.05 -12.38 -15.70
CA ASN A 150 22.76 -12.70 -14.30
C ASN A 150 22.86 -14.19 -13.94
N LEU A 151 22.41 -15.08 -14.85
CA LEU A 151 22.32 -16.52 -14.60
C LEU A 151 23.41 -17.33 -15.32
N GLY A 152 24.24 -16.65 -16.09
CA GLY A 152 25.31 -17.25 -16.89
C GLY A 152 24.90 -17.61 -18.31
N PRO A 153 25.88 -17.84 -19.22
CA PRO A 153 25.63 -18.10 -20.64
C PRO A 153 24.79 -19.36 -20.89
N ASP A 154 24.87 -20.32 -20.00
CA ASP A 154 24.18 -21.60 -20.08
C ASP A 154 22.80 -21.62 -19.37
N PHE A 155 22.26 -20.44 -19.02
CA PHE A 155 21.00 -20.35 -18.29
C PHE A 155 19.85 -21.11 -18.98
N SER A 156 19.80 -21.09 -20.31
CA SER A 156 18.77 -21.78 -21.09
C SER A 156 18.75 -23.29 -20.86
N LYS A 157 19.89 -23.90 -20.48
CA LYS A 157 19.94 -25.32 -20.15
C LYS A 157 19.18 -25.71 -18.88
N LYS A 158 18.81 -24.74 -18.04
CA LYS A 158 18.00 -24.97 -16.82
C LYS A 158 16.51 -25.11 -17.11
N PHE A 159 16.05 -24.63 -18.27
CA PHE A 159 14.64 -24.60 -18.67
C PHE A 159 14.35 -25.58 -19.80
N LEU A 160 13.13 -26.12 -19.81
CA LEU A 160 12.55 -26.82 -20.96
C LEU A 160 12.03 -25.80 -21.98
N SER A 161 11.36 -24.77 -21.48
CA SER A 161 10.83 -23.67 -22.30
C SER A 161 10.80 -22.38 -21.50
N ILE A 162 10.91 -21.25 -22.19
CA ILE A 162 10.65 -19.90 -21.67
C ILE A 162 9.77 -19.22 -22.69
N ASP A 163 8.62 -18.69 -22.26
CA ASP A 163 7.71 -17.97 -23.13
C ASP A 163 8.29 -16.59 -23.43
N GLU A 164 8.53 -16.30 -24.72
CA GLU A 164 9.08 -15.01 -25.14
C GLU A 164 8.10 -13.86 -24.88
N ARG A 165 6.79 -14.14 -24.96
CA ARG A 165 5.75 -13.17 -24.62
C ARG A 165 5.60 -13.11 -23.09
N PRO A 166 5.78 -11.94 -22.47
CA PRO A 166 5.63 -11.82 -21.03
C PRO A 166 4.17 -12.01 -20.60
N ILE A 167 3.95 -12.62 -19.46
CA ILE A 167 2.64 -12.75 -18.81
C ILE A 167 2.24 -11.47 -18.07
N GLY A 168 3.21 -10.59 -17.77
CA GLY A 168 2.99 -9.29 -17.16
C GLY A 168 4.16 -8.36 -17.40
N ALA A 169 3.87 -7.06 -17.50
CA ALA A 169 4.87 -6.01 -17.61
C ALA A 169 4.56 -4.90 -16.59
N ALA A 170 5.57 -4.51 -15.82
CA ALA A 170 5.50 -3.45 -14.82
C ALA A 170 6.43 -2.29 -15.18
N SER A 171 6.48 -1.27 -14.34
CA SER A 171 7.31 -0.06 -14.57
C SER A 171 8.81 -0.32 -14.61
N ILE A 172 9.28 -1.35 -13.90
CA ILE A 172 10.72 -1.65 -13.71
C ILE A 172 11.13 -3.04 -14.20
N ALA A 173 10.18 -3.91 -14.49
CA ALA A 173 10.42 -5.32 -14.80
C ALA A 173 9.30 -5.90 -15.66
N GLN A 174 9.55 -7.04 -16.28
CA GLN A 174 8.52 -7.88 -16.88
C GLN A 174 8.66 -9.32 -16.39
N VAL A 175 7.57 -10.07 -16.47
CA VAL A 175 7.47 -11.45 -15.96
C VAL A 175 7.21 -12.39 -17.10
N HIS A 176 7.99 -13.45 -17.20
CA HIS A 176 7.85 -14.52 -18.18
C HIS A 176 7.44 -15.81 -17.50
N HIS A 177 6.57 -16.59 -18.14
CA HIS A 177 6.31 -17.97 -17.76
C HIS A 177 7.41 -18.86 -18.33
N ALA A 178 7.82 -19.87 -17.57
CA ALA A 178 8.81 -20.84 -18.00
C ALA A 178 8.56 -22.19 -17.33
N VAL A 179 9.11 -23.25 -17.93
CA VAL A 179 9.09 -24.59 -17.39
C VAL A 179 10.52 -25.05 -17.14
N LEU A 180 10.81 -25.46 -15.90
CA LEU A 180 12.11 -26.02 -15.53
C LEU A 180 12.30 -27.41 -16.12
N LYS A 181 13.55 -27.88 -16.22
CA LYS A 181 13.84 -29.28 -16.62
C LYS A 181 13.22 -30.32 -15.70
N SER A 182 12.89 -29.99 -14.48
CA SER A 182 12.13 -30.83 -13.55
C SER A 182 10.65 -30.97 -13.92
N GLY A 183 10.16 -30.23 -14.94
CA GLY A 183 8.73 -30.12 -15.27
C GLY A 183 7.94 -29.12 -14.43
N GLN A 184 8.61 -28.42 -13.52
CA GLN A 184 7.96 -27.44 -12.65
C GLN A 184 7.77 -26.10 -13.37
N GLU A 185 6.56 -25.53 -13.30
CA GLU A 185 6.24 -24.23 -13.86
C GLU A 185 6.73 -23.11 -12.93
N VAL A 186 7.36 -22.08 -13.52
CA VAL A 186 7.92 -20.93 -12.81
C VAL A 186 7.58 -19.63 -13.50
N ALA A 187 7.53 -18.56 -12.72
CA ALA A 187 7.47 -17.18 -13.19
C ALA A 187 8.85 -16.55 -12.99
N ILE A 188 9.39 -15.94 -14.06
CA ILE A 188 10.69 -15.27 -14.04
C ILE A 188 10.44 -13.78 -14.18
N LYS A 189 10.64 -13.02 -13.10
CA LYS A 189 10.59 -11.55 -13.05
C LYS A 189 11.98 -11.02 -13.39
N VAL A 190 12.09 -10.21 -14.43
CA VAL A 190 13.38 -9.71 -14.94
C VAL A 190 13.34 -8.19 -15.00
N GLN A 191 14.29 -7.52 -14.37
CA GLN A 191 14.41 -6.07 -14.41
C GLN A 191 14.77 -5.57 -15.81
N TYR A 192 14.28 -4.38 -16.14
CA TYR A 192 14.73 -3.70 -17.36
C TYR A 192 16.21 -3.30 -17.23
N PRO A 193 17.01 -3.47 -18.29
CA PRO A 193 18.40 -3.05 -18.26
C PRO A 193 18.50 -1.53 -17.98
N TRP A 194 19.55 -1.11 -17.27
CA TRP A 194 19.83 0.28 -16.89
C TRP A 194 18.81 0.99 -16.00
N ILE A 195 17.76 0.29 -15.51
CA ILE A 195 16.71 0.90 -14.71
C ILE A 195 17.25 1.55 -13.43
N GLU A 196 18.24 0.95 -12.78
CA GLU A 196 18.86 1.48 -11.57
C GLU A 196 19.58 2.81 -11.85
N GLN A 197 20.35 2.88 -12.93
CA GLN A 197 21.07 4.10 -13.35
C GLN A 197 20.08 5.22 -13.72
N GLN A 198 19.04 4.89 -14.49
CA GLN A 198 17.99 5.83 -14.83
C GLN A 198 17.30 6.40 -13.58
N MET A 199 17.02 5.56 -12.60
CA MET A 199 16.39 5.97 -11.35
C MET A 199 17.22 7.00 -10.59
N HIS A 200 18.54 6.84 -10.54
CA HIS A 200 19.41 7.81 -9.89
C HIS A 200 19.35 9.19 -10.55
N PHE A 201 19.34 9.25 -11.88
CA PHE A 201 19.17 10.51 -12.61
C PHE A 201 17.79 11.12 -12.40
N ASP A 202 16.75 10.32 -12.50
CA ASP A 202 15.37 10.78 -12.36
C ASP A 202 15.09 11.29 -10.94
N THR A 203 15.60 10.60 -9.91
CA THR A 203 15.49 11.01 -8.51
C THR A 203 16.16 12.37 -8.26
N ARG A 204 17.39 12.53 -8.76
CA ARG A 204 18.11 13.82 -8.63
C ARG A 204 17.36 14.95 -9.32
N THR A 205 16.83 14.68 -10.52
CA THR A 205 16.01 15.65 -11.27
C THR A 205 14.76 16.03 -10.49
N MET A 206 13.99 15.06 -9.98
CA MET A 206 12.78 15.32 -9.21
C MET A 206 13.06 16.06 -7.90
N TYR A 207 14.14 15.71 -7.20
CA TYR A 207 14.56 16.40 -5.98
C TYR A 207 14.92 17.86 -6.27
N PHE A 208 15.67 18.12 -7.34
CA PHE A 208 16.01 19.46 -7.77
C PHE A 208 14.75 20.28 -8.11
N LEU A 209 13.84 19.70 -8.88
CA LEU A 209 12.57 20.35 -9.27
C LEU A 209 11.70 20.65 -8.05
N SER A 210 11.60 19.72 -7.09
CA SER A 210 10.81 19.94 -5.87
C SER A 210 11.37 21.06 -5.01
N LYS A 211 12.70 21.14 -4.85
CA LYS A 211 13.35 22.28 -4.18
C LYS A 211 13.09 23.62 -4.89
N THR A 212 13.14 23.62 -6.20
CA THR A 212 12.86 24.82 -6.98
C THR A 212 11.41 25.26 -6.82
N ILE A 213 10.47 24.32 -6.83
CA ILE A 213 9.05 24.62 -6.58
C ILE A 213 8.85 25.16 -5.15
N ALA A 214 9.44 24.54 -4.14
CA ALA A 214 9.34 25.01 -2.75
C ALA A 214 9.97 26.40 -2.55
N TRP A 215 11.03 26.73 -3.29
CA TRP A 215 11.63 28.06 -3.27
C TRP A 215 10.73 29.13 -3.93
N ILE A 216 10.03 28.78 -5.03
CA ILE A 216 9.09 29.68 -5.71
C ILE A 216 7.80 29.83 -4.91
N TYR A 217 7.32 28.72 -4.32
CA TYR A 217 6.08 28.60 -3.60
C TYR A 217 6.31 28.01 -2.20
N PRO A 218 6.78 28.80 -1.21
CA PRO A 218 7.15 28.30 0.13
C PRO A 218 6.01 27.61 0.89
N GLN A 219 4.76 27.84 0.49
CA GLN A 219 3.58 27.18 1.05
C GLN A 219 3.44 25.70 0.61
N TYR A 220 4.13 25.28 -0.46
CA TYR A 220 4.10 23.91 -0.96
C TYR A 220 5.41 23.19 -0.61
N ARG A 221 5.45 22.56 0.56
CA ARG A 221 6.62 21.82 1.06
C ARG A 221 6.60 20.37 0.59
N PHE A 222 6.90 20.11 -0.67
CA PHE A 222 6.95 18.76 -1.22
C PHE A 222 8.36 18.16 -1.27
N GLU A 223 9.36 18.77 -0.64
CA GLU A 223 10.76 18.34 -0.72
C GLU A 223 10.99 16.91 -0.19
N TRP A 224 10.18 16.49 0.78
CA TRP A 224 10.24 15.14 1.36
C TRP A 224 9.70 14.05 0.40
N LEU A 225 8.78 14.40 -0.50
CA LEU A 225 8.06 13.46 -1.35
C LEU A 225 8.98 12.69 -2.33
N PRO A 226 9.88 13.35 -3.12
CA PRO A 226 10.81 12.66 -3.99
C PRO A 226 11.76 11.73 -3.25
N LEU A 227 12.21 12.11 -2.05
CA LEU A 227 13.13 11.30 -1.25
C LEU A 227 12.45 10.05 -0.69
N THR A 228 11.22 10.20 -0.18
CA THR A 228 10.43 9.07 0.29
C THR A 228 10.10 8.12 -0.85
N PHE A 229 9.71 8.67 -1.99
CA PHE A 229 9.41 7.90 -3.18
C PHE A 229 10.65 7.16 -3.70
N ALA A 230 11.81 7.82 -3.76
CA ALA A 230 13.07 7.19 -4.18
C ALA A 230 13.45 6.01 -3.28
N LYS A 231 13.27 6.12 -1.97
CA LYS A 231 13.51 5.00 -1.04
C LYS A 231 12.60 3.81 -1.35
N THR A 232 11.32 4.06 -1.60
CA THR A 232 10.36 3.00 -1.95
C THR A 232 10.74 2.31 -3.26
N VAL A 233 11.08 3.07 -4.30
CA VAL A 233 11.47 2.48 -5.60
C VAL A 233 12.83 1.78 -5.52
N SER A 234 13.78 2.29 -4.73
CA SER A 234 15.06 1.61 -4.48
C SER A 234 14.88 0.22 -3.88
N SER A 235 13.92 0.04 -2.96
CA SER A 235 13.63 -1.29 -2.40
C SER A 235 13.03 -2.25 -3.43
N GLU A 236 12.32 -1.74 -4.43
CA GLU A 236 11.77 -2.55 -5.53
C GLU A 236 12.83 -3.04 -6.52
N LEU A 237 14.04 -2.46 -6.53
CA LEU A 237 15.15 -2.85 -7.40
C LEU A 237 16.04 -3.96 -6.83
N ASP A 238 15.75 -4.46 -5.65
CA ASP A 238 16.49 -5.58 -5.05
C ASP A 238 15.64 -6.84 -4.98
N PHE A 239 15.72 -7.68 -6.01
CA PHE A 239 14.95 -8.93 -6.06
C PHE A 239 15.43 -9.99 -5.07
N VAL A 240 16.66 -9.89 -4.55
CA VAL A 240 17.10 -10.73 -3.44
C VAL A 240 16.32 -10.36 -2.17
N GLN A 241 16.12 -9.06 -1.93
CA GLN A 241 15.30 -8.62 -0.81
C GLN A 241 13.83 -8.97 -1.00
N GLU A 242 13.31 -8.88 -2.22
CA GLU A 242 11.95 -9.32 -2.56
C GLU A 242 11.75 -10.82 -2.27
N GLY A 243 12.72 -11.66 -2.64
CA GLY A 243 12.71 -13.10 -2.32
C GLY A 243 12.72 -13.37 -0.80
N ARG A 244 13.54 -12.65 -0.03
CA ARG A 244 13.57 -12.76 1.44
C ARG A 244 12.24 -12.32 2.08
N ASN A 245 11.64 -11.26 1.57
CA ASN A 245 10.33 -10.80 2.03
C ASN A 245 9.25 -11.86 1.76
N SER A 246 9.31 -12.50 0.59
CA SER A 246 8.41 -13.59 0.19
C SER A 246 8.52 -14.77 1.17
N GLU A 247 9.72 -15.24 1.47
CA GLU A 247 9.93 -16.35 2.42
C GLU A 247 9.47 -16.00 3.84
N ARG A 248 9.74 -14.78 4.31
CA ARG A 248 9.26 -14.32 5.61
C ARG A 248 7.73 -14.28 5.67
N ALA A 249 7.10 -13.81 4.59
CA ALA A 249 5.65 -13.83 4.48
C ALA A 249 5.10 -15.27 4.44
N ALA A 250 5.75 -16.18 3.69
CA ALA A 250 5.38 -17.60 3.65
C ALA A 250 5.47 -18.25 5.04
N GLU A 251 6.50 -17.95 5.83
CA GLU A 251 6.63 -18.45 7.19
C GLU A 251 5.53 -17.89 8.12
N ASN A 252 5.19 -16.60 8.01
CA ASN A 252 4.11 -15.99 8.76
C ASN A 252 2.75 -16.67 8.48
N PHE A 253 2.51 -17.08 7.23
CA PHE A 253 1.26 -17.69 6.79
C PHE A 253 1.33 -19.22 6.62
N ARG A 254 2.36 -19.91 7.11
CA ARG A 254 2.54 -21.37 6.95
C ARG A 254 1.34 -22.21 7.40
N ASN A 255 0.62 -21.74 8.41
CA ASN A 255 -0.58 -22.41 8.95
C ASN A 255 -1.89 -21.94 8.29
N ASN A 256 -1.82 -20.93 7.40
CA ASN A 256 -2.99 -20.41 6.71
C ASN A 256 -3.30 -21.27 5.48
N LYS A 257 -4.54 -21.78 5.42
CA LYS A 257 -4.96 -22.71 4.35
C LYS A 257 -5.48 -21.99 3.10
N ILE A 258 -5.67 -20.68 3.17
CA ILE A 258 -6.23 -19.88 2.08
C ILE A 258 -5.13 -19.12 1.36
N VAL A 259 -4.15 -18.60 2.10
CA VAL A 259 -3.06 -17.80 1.56
C VAL A 259 -1.98 -18.68 0.96
N ARG A 260 -1.53 -18.35 -0.25
CA ARG A 260 -0.41 -18.96 -0.94
C ARG A 260 0.61 -17.91 -1.28
N ILE A 261 1.87 -18.25 -1.06
CA ILE A 261 3.01 -17.39 -1.39
C ILE A 261 3.94 -18.23 -2.26
N PRO A 262 4.34 -17.73 -3.43
CA PRO A 262 5.20 -18.47 -4.35
C PRO A 262 6.53 -18.87 -3.70
N HIS A 263 6.94 -20.11 -3.90
CA HIS A 263 8.28 -20.57 -3.51
C HIS A 263 9.35 -19.89 -4.37
N ILE A 264 10.46 -19.47 -3.76
CA ILE A 264 11.58 -18.79 -4.43
C ILE A 264 12.66 -19.80 -4.81
N PHE A 265 13.10 -19.78 -6.05
CA PHE A 265 14.20 -20.59 -6.57
C PHE A 265 15.51 -19.79 -6.48
N TRP A 266 16.21 -19.90 -5.36
CA TRP A 266 17.41 -19.11 -5.08
C TRP A 266 18.56 -19.34 -6.06
N GLU A 267 18.68 -20.56 -6.60
CA GLU A 267 19.70 -20.89 -7.62
C GLU A 267 19.52 -20.13 -8.94
N MET A 268 18.35 -19.52 -9.13
CA MET A 268 17.97 -18.75 -10.31
C MET A 268 17.45 -17.36 -9.92
N THR A 269 17.83 -16.88 -8.73
CA THR A 269 17.46 -15.56 -8.22
C THR A 269 18.70 -14.74 -7.96
N THR A 270 18.73 -13.54 -8.51
CA THR A 270 19.79 -12.55 -8.36
C THR A 270 19.17 -11.19 -8.03
N ARG A 271 19.98 -10.13 -7.93
CA ARG A 271 19.45 -8.79 -7.71
C ARG A 271 18.52 -8.31 -8.82
N GLN A 272 18.67 -8.80 -10.07
CA GLN A 272 17.90 -8.36 -11.25
C GLN A 272 16.95 -9.42 -11.80
N VAL A 273 17.03 -10.65 -11.32
CA VAL A 273 16.21 -11.78 -11.77
C VAL A 273 15.62 -12.46 -10.55
N LEU A 274 14.29 -12.61 -10.51
CA LEU A 274 13.58 -13.36 -9.46
C LEU A 274 12.83 -14.52 -10.11
N THR A 275 13.21 -15.72 -9.75
CA THR A 275 12.52 -16.94 -10.19
C THR A 275 11.67 -17.51 -9.06
N MET A 276 10.38 -17.64 -9.30
CA MET A 276 9.41 -18.07 -8.29
C MET A 276 8.41 -19.08 -8.88
N GLN A 277 7.75 -19.83 -8.02
CA GLN A 277 6.69 -20.76 -8.39
C GLN A 277 5.59 -20.02 -9.16
N TYR A 278 5.14 -20.60 -10.27
CA TYR A 278 4.01 -20.09 -11.03
C TYR A 278 2.69 -20.52 -10.42
N TYR A 279 1.73 -19.61 -10.40
CA TYR A 279 0.35 -19.88 -10.01
C TYR A 279 -0.61 -19.38 -11.08
N THR A 280 -1.58 -20.21 -11.42
CA THR A 280 -2.72 -19.82 -12.26
C THR A 280 -3.77 -19.11 -11.40
N GLY A 281 -4.44 -18.12 -11.97
CA GLY A 281 -5.50 -17.38 -11.30
C GLY A 281 -5.78 -16.04 -11.96
N HIS A 282 -6.79 -15.36 -11.47
CA HIS A 282 -7.21 -14.04 -11.93
C HIS A 282 -7.07 -12.99 -10.84
N LYS A 283 -7.04 -11.72 -11.23
CA LYS A 283 -6.98 -10.60 -10.29
C LYS A 283 -8.13 -10.69 -9.29
N ILE A 284 -7.87 -10.33 -8.03
CA ILE A 284 -8.83 -10.47 -6.95
C ILE A 284 -10.15 -9.70 -7.17
N ASP A 285 -10.15 -8.66 -8.00
CA ASP A 285 -11.31 -7.84 -8.34
C ASP A 285 -11.97 -8.19 -9.67
N ASP A 286 -11.60 -9.33 -10.29
CA ASP A 286 -12.24 -9.89 -11.47
C ASP A 286 -13.53 -10.62 -11.07
N LEU A 287 -14.64 -9.88 -11.04
CA LEU A 287 -15.94 -10.40 -10.60
C LEU A 287 -16.53 -11.41 -11.59
N ASP A 288 -16.24 -11.29 -12.87
CA ASP A 288 -16.71 -12.21 -13.90
C ASP A 288 -16.08 -13.59 -13.69
N PHE A 289 -14.77 -13.63 -13.48
CA PHE A 289 -14.07 -14.87 -13.13
C PHE A 289 -14.57 -15.49 -11.81
N LEU A 290 -14.80 -14.67 -10.76
CA LEU A 290 -15.35 -15.18 -9.49
C LEU A 290 -16.73 -15.83 -9.68
N SER A 291 -17.56 -15.25 -10.54
CA SER A 291 -18.85 -15.82 -10.91
C SER A 291 -18.72 -17.12 -11.68
N GLU A 292 -17.78 -17.20 -12.64
CA GLU A 292 -17.49 -18.39 -13.44
C GLU A 292 -17.09 -19.58 -12.56
N ILE A 293 -16.21 -19.38 -11.58
CA ILE A 293 -15.77 -20.44 -10.65
C ILE A 293 -16.72 -20.66 -9.46
N GLY A 294 -17.88 -19.97 -9.42
CA GLY A 294 -18.89 -20.11 -8.37
C GLY A 294 -18.46 -19.63 -6.99
N VAL A 295 -17.49 -18.71 -6.91
CA VAL A 295 -16.96 -18.18 -5.65
C VAL A 295 -17.64 -16.85 -5.30
N ASN A 296 -18.22 -16.77 -4.08
CA ASN A 296 -18.85 -15.55 -3.60
C ASN A 296 -17.80 -14.45 -3.34
N PRO A 297 -17.91 -13.25 -3.99
CA PRO A 297 -16.98 -12.12 -3.78
C PRO A 297 -16.88 -11.68 -2.30
N GLU A 298 -17.95 -11.79 -1.51
CA GLU A 298 -17.92 -11.47 -0.08
C GLU A 298 -16.93 -12.36 0.70
N LYS A 299 -16.83 -13.65 0.35
CA LYS A 299 -15.87 -14.58 0.98
C LYS A 299 -14.43 -14.21 0.61
N VAL A 300 -14.20 -13.84 -0.65
CA VAL A 300 -12.88 -13.40 -1.13
C VAL A 300 -12.46 -12.13 -0.41
N ALA A 301 -13.34 -11.12 -0.38
CA ALA A 301 -13.07 -9.86 0.33
C ALA A 301 -12.84 -10.06 1.83
N LYS A 302 -13.60 -10.96 2.47
CA LYS A 302 -13.38 -11.30 3.88
C LYS A 302 -12.01 -11.94 4.08
N SER A 303 -11.61 -12.89 3.23
CA SER A 303 -10.29 -13.52 3.31
C SER A 303 -9.16 -12.52 3.07
N LEU A 304 -9.36 -11.55 2.16
CA LEU A 304 -8.43 -10.45 1.94
C LEU A 304 -8.29 -9.57 3.20
N MET A 305 -9.41 -9.21 3.84
CA MET A 305 -9.40 -8.45 5.09
C MET A 305 -8.72 -9.21 6.23
N GLU A 306 -8.97 -10.52 6.34
CA GLU A 306 -8.33 -11.39 7.35
C GLU A 306 -6.82 -11.45 7.13
N LEU A 307 -6.35 -11.61 5.88
CA LEU A 307 -4.94 -11.61 5.50
C LEU A 307 -4.22 -10.33 5.97
N PHE A 308 -4.78 -9.17 5.63
CA PHE A 308 -4.14 -7.90 6.01
C PHE A 308 -4.32 -7.53 7.48
N ALA A 309 -5.42 -7.91 8.10
CA ALA A 309 -5.59 -7.78 9.54
C ALA A 309 -4.55 -8.61 10.30
N GLU A 310 -4.25 -9.82 9.87
CA GLU A 310 -3.21 -10.67 10.44
C GLU A 310 -1.82 -10.05 10.26
N MET A 311 -1.50 -9.51 9.07
CA MET A 311 -0.25 -8.79 8.82
C MET A 311 -0.08 -7.58 9.74
N ILE A 312 -1.13 -6.75 9.92
CA ILE A 312 -1.07 -5.51 10.68
C ILE A 312 -1.03 -5.79 12.18
N PHE A 313 -2.00 -6.53 12.68
CA PHE A 313 -2.24 -6.63 14.11
C PHE A 313 -1.44 -7.75 14.79
N VAL A 314 -1.13 -8.84 14.06
CA VAL A 314 -0.47 -10.02 14.63
C VAL A 314 1.01 -10.05 14.28
N HIS A 315 1.33 -10.05 13.00
CA HIS A 315 2.72 -10.19 12.54
C HIS A 315 3.51 -8.89 12.63
N GLY A 316 2.84 -7.72 12.52
CA GLY A 316 3.52 -6.43 12.43
C GLY A 316 4.45 -6.35 11.21
N TYR A 317 4.17 -7.14 10.18
CA TYR A 317 4.92 -7.21 8.93
C TYR A 317 3.95 -7.09 7.76
N ILE A 318 3.85 -5.86 7.21
CA ILE A 318 2.78 -5.46 6.33
C ILE A 318 3.26 -5.39 4.89
N HIS A 319 2.55 -6.05 3.98
CA HIS A 319 2.70 -5.83 2.55
C HIS A 319 2.22 -4.42 2.19
N GLY A 320 3.12 -3.61 1.65
CA GLY A 320 2.89 -2.16 1.45
C GLY A 320 2.09 -1.79 0.21
N ASP A 321 1.80 -2.74 -0.69
CA ASP A 321 1.12 -2.48 -1.96
C ASP A 321 0.05 -3.53 -2.32
N PRO A 322 -1.10 -3.58 -1.60
CA PRO A 322 -2.19 -4.52 -1.87
C PRO A 322 -3.03 -4.12 -3.11
N HIS A 323 -2.34 -3.82 -4.21
CA HIS A 323 -3.00 -3.57 -5.48
C HIS A 323 -3.62 -4.86 -6.02
N PRO A 324 -4.82 -4.83 -6.64
CA PRO A 324 -5.46 -6.03 -7.20
C PRO A 324 -4.58 -6.86 -8.14
N GLY A 325 -3.66 -6.21 -8.86
CA GLY A 325 -2.70 -6.90 -9.73
C GLY A 325 -1.67 -7.75 -9.00
N ASN A 326 -1.48 -7.55 -7.69
CA ASN A 326 -0.51 -8.27 -6.87
C ASN A 326 -1.15 -9.44 -6.09
N ILE A 327 -2.46 -9.64 -6.22
CA ILE A 327 -3.21 -10.66 -5.49
C ILE A 327 -4.10 -11.41 -6.48
N LEU A 328 -3.84 -12.72 -6.64
CA LEU A 328 -4.69 -13.57 -7.47
C LEU A 328 -5.66 -14.38 -6.61
N VAL A 329 -6.82 -14.65 -7.21
CA VAL A 329 -7.71 -15.74 -6.78
C VAL A 329 -7.39 -16.95 -7.67
N SER A 330 -6.89 -18.00 -7.06
CA SER A 330 -6.62 -19.29 -7.73
C SER A 330 -7.71 -20.29 -7.35
N PRO A 331 -8.33 -20.99 -8.31
CA PRO A 331 -9.33 -22.01 -8.01
C PRO A 331 -8.75 -23.15 -7.16
N GLY A 332 -9.58 -23.76 -6.32
CA GLY A 332 -9.18 -24.87 -5.48
C GLY A 332 -9.02 -24.50 -4.01
N GLY A 333 -8.47 -25.43 -3.22
CA GLY A 333 -8.34 -25.24 -1.78
C GLY A 333 -9.63 -25.52 -0.99
N ARG A 334 -9.56 -25.37 0.34
CA ARG A 334 -10.64 -25.78 1.26
C ARG A 334 -11.94 -24.98 1.11
N ASN A 335 -11.83 -23.73 0.64
CA ASN A 335 -12.98 -22.84 0.46
C ASN A 335 -13.38 -22.68 -1.00
N GLY A 336 -12.85 -23.51 -1.92
CA GLY A 336 -13.03 -23.40 -3.36
C GLY A 336 -12.07 -22.43 -4.03
N PHE A 337 -11.28 -21.68 -3.26
CA PHE A 337 -10.26 -20.76 -3.76
C PHE A 337 -9.09 -20.59 -2.79
N SER A 338 -7.98 -20.08 -3.32
CA SER A 338 -6.83 -19.58 -2.55
C SER A 338 -6.49 -18.17 -2.98
N LEU A 339 -5.94 -17.37 -2.06
CA LEU A 339 -5.37 -16.05 -2.36
C LEU A 339 -3.87 -16.22 -2.56
N VAL A 340 -3.38 -15.87 -3.74
CA VAL A 340 -1.94 -15.91 -4.06
C VAL A 340 -1.39 -14.49 -4.03
N LEU A 341 -0.41 -14.25 -3.17
CA LEU A 341 0.26 -12.96 -3.07
C LEU A 341 1.55 -13.00 -3.89
N LEU A 342 1.64 -12.18 -4.96
CA LEU A 342 2.67 -12.30 -5.99
C LEU A 342 3.88 -11.37 -5.82
N ASP A 343 3.65 -10.11 -5.48
CA ASP A 343 4.68 -9.08 -5.41
C ASP A 343 5.10 -8.87 -3.95
N HIS A 344 6.38 -9.06 -3.65
CA HIS A 344 6.93 -8.93 -2.29
C HIS A 344 7.99 -7.82 -2.19
N ALA A 345 8.01 -6.88 -3.15
CA ALA A 345 9.02 -5.82 -3.19
C ALA A 345 8.90 -4.84 -2.02
N VAL A 346 7.68 -4.51 -1.60
CA VAL A 346 7.44 -3.47 -0.58
C VAL A 346 6.82 -4.08 0.67
N TYR A 347 7.61 -4.13 1.74
CA TYR A 347 7.15 -4.50 3.06
C TYR A 347 7.50 -3.43 4.10
N ARG A 348 6.67 -3.33 5.12
CA ARG A 348 6.92 -2.48 6.29
C ARG A 348 6.87 -3.33 7.56
N GLU A 349 7.94 -3.31 8.32
CA GLU A 349 7.96 -3.85 9.67
C GLU A 349 7.53 -2.77 10.65
N LEU A 350 6.48 -3.03 11.42
CA LEU A 350 5.98 -2.13 12.44
C LEU A 350 6.82 -2.25 13.70
N ASP A 351 7.04 -1.13 14.35
CA ASP A 351 7.50 -1.12 15.72
C ASP A 351 6.48 -1.81 16.63
N GLU A 352 6.95 -2.60 17.61
CA GLU A 352 6.09 -3.43 18.46
C GLU A 352 5.22 -2.60 19.41
N GLU A 353 5.73 -1.47 19.91
CA GLU A 353 4.96 -0.56 20.74
C GLU A 353 3.87 0.12 19.91
N PHE A 354 4.25 0.61 18.73
CA PHE A 354 3.30 1.15 17.77
C PHE A 354 2.20 0.15 17.40
N ARG A 355 2.55 -1.11 17.10
CA ARG A 355 1.59 -2.17 16.76
C ARG A 355 0.58 -2.41 17.88
N LYS A 356 1.04 -2.47 19.13
CA LYS A 356 0.18 -2.64 20.31
C LYS A 356 -0.75 -1.45 20.50
N ASP A 357 -0.25 -0.24 20.37
CA ASP A 357 -1.05 0.98 20.46
C ASP A 357 -2.09 1.04 19.33
N PHE A 358 -1.73 0.57 18.13
CA PHE A 358 -2.66 0.49 17.01
C PHE A 358 -3.76 -0.58 17.22
N CYS A 359 -3.44 -1.70 17.87
CA CYS A 359 -4.44 -2.66 18.32
C CYS A 359 -5.43 -2.00 19.31
N GLN A 360 -4.92 -1.24 20.29
CA GLN A 360 -5.75 -0.53 21.24
C GLN A 360 -6.62 0.56 20.58
N LEU A 361 -6.09 1.24 19.56
CA LEU A 361 -6.86 2.21 18.79
C LEU A 361 -8.07 1.54 18.11
N TRP A 362 -7.89 0.39 17.47
CA TRP A 362 -9.00 -0.33 16.84
C TRP A 362 -10.04 -0.81 17.86
N GLU A 363 -9.62 -1.25 19.04
CA GLU A 363 -10.54 -1.56 20.14
C GLU A 363 -11.34 -0.34 20.58
N ALA A 364 -10.67 0.81 20.76
CA ALA A 364 -11.31 2.06 21.14
C ALA A 364 -12.31 2.54 20.07
N LEU A 365 -11.93 2.46 18.80
CA LEU A 365 -12.79 2.79 17.66
C LEU A 365 -14.04 1.89 17.58
N ALA A 366 -13.86 0.59 17.79
CA ALA A 366 -14.95 -0.38 17.79
C ALA A 366 -15.93 -0.15 18.95
N LEU A 367 -15.42 0.23 20.12
CA LEU A 367 -16.20 0.55 21.30
C LEU A 367 -16.76 1.98 21.31
N LYS A 368 -16.35 2.83 20.36
CA LYS A 368 -16.64 4.28 20.32
C LYS A 368 -16.14 5.00 21.59
N ASP A 369 -15.03 4.54 22.15
CA ASP A 369 -14.39 5.19 23.28
C ASP A 369 -13.63 6.43 22.82
N SER A 370 -14.29 7.58 22.91
CA SER A 370 -13.76 8.85 22.45
C SER A 370 -12.52 9.28 23.24
N LYS A 371 -12.51 9.06 24.57
CA LYS A 371 -11.39 9.46 25.42
C LYS A 371 -10.14 8.68 25.06
N LYS A 372 -10.26 7.36 24.94
CA LYS A 372 -9.13 6.49 24.58
C LYS A 372 -8.68 6.73 23.14
N THR A 373 -9.60 7.00 22.21
CA THR A 373 -9.29 7.35 20.81
C THR A 373 -8.48 8.65 20.72
N MET A 374 -8.89 9.69 21.47
CA MET A 374 -8.17 10.97 21.51
C MET A 374 -6.78 10.81 22.12
N TRP A 375 -6.67 10.12 23.25
CA TRP A 375 -5.41 9.86 23.93
C TRP A 375 -4.41 9.10 23.02
N LEU A 376 -4.87 8.04 22.35
CA LEU A 376 -4.03 7.30 21.40
C LEU A 376 -3.67 8.14 20.16
N GLY A 377 -4.59 8.98 19.70
CA GLY A 377 -4.31 9.90 18.62
C GLY A 377 -3.22 10.91 18.94
N GLU A 378 -3.22 11.46 20.16
CA GLU A 378 -2.13 12.34 20.64
C GLU A 378 -0.80 11.58 20.71
N ARG A 379 -0.82 10.33 21.19
CA ARG A 379 0.36 9.47 21.27
C ARG A 379 0.94 9.14 19.88
N PHE A 380 0.10 9.04 18.86
CA PHE A 380 0.52 8.92 17.45
C PHE A 380 0.96 10.25 16.82
N GLY A 381 0.90 11.36 17.54
CA GLY A 381 1.24 12.68 17.00
C GLY A 381 0.12 13.36 16.20
N ALA A 382 -1.11 12.82 16.20
CA ALA A 382 -2.23 13.40 15.46
C ALA A 382 -2.74 14.72 16.07
N GLY A 383 -2.44 15.01 17.34
CA GLY A 383 -2.82 16.25 18.01
C GLY A 383 -4.30 16.60 17.81
N LYS A 384 -4.58 17.83 17.36
CA LYS A 384 -5.95 18.31 17.09
C LYS A 384 -6.73 17.46 16.06
N TYR A 385 -6.04 16.66 15.25
CA TYR A 385 -6.64 15.81 14.22
C TYR A 385 -7.08 14.44 14.74
N SER A 386 -6.79 14.09 15.99
CA SER A 386 -7.18 12.82 16.61
C SER A 386 -8.68 12.54 16.50
N ARG A 387 -9.52 13.59 16.52
CA ARG A 387 -10.97 13.52 16.32
C ARG A 387 -11.41 12.94 14.97
N TYR A 388 -10.53 12.94 13.95
CA TYR A 388 -10.83 12.42 12.62
C TYR A 388 -10.45 10.95 12.46
N LEU A 389 -9.74 10.34 13.42
CA LEU A 389 -9.34 8.93 13.35
C LEU A 389 -10.53 7.97 13.17
N PRO A 390 -11.70 8.15 13.85
CA PRO A 390 -12.87 7.32 13.61
C PRO A 390 -13.36 7.40 12.17
N ILE A 391 -13.34 8.59 11.57
CA ILE A 391 -13.78 8.80 10.19
C ILE A 391 -12.80 8.13 9.23
N ILE A 392 -11.52 8.31 9.46
CA ILE A 392 -10.45 7.74 8.63
C ILE A 392 -10.55 6.21 8.60
N PHE A 393 -10.70 5.56 9.75
CA PHE A 393 -10.65 4.11 9.85
C PHE A 393 -12.02 3.43 9.78
N THR A 394 -13.06 3.99 10.38
CA THR A 394 -14.37 3.34 10.44
C THR A 394 -15.42 3.98 9.55
N GLY A 395 -15.18 5.21 9.07
CA GLY A 395 -16.16 5.98 8.30
C GLY A 395 -17.32 6.48 9.13
N THR A 396 -17.14 6.59 10.45
CA THR A 396 -18.13 7.10 11.42
C THR A 396 -17.50 8.20 12.25
N THR A 397 -18.31 9.13 12.80
CA THR A 397 -17.82 10.07 13.81
C THR A 397 -17.89 9.44 15.21
N ILE A 398 -17.23 10.05 16.18
CA ILE A 398 -17.32 9.64 17.60
C ILE A 398 -18.77 9.76 18.09
N GLU A 399 -19.52 10.75 17.60
CA GLU A 399 -20.89 11.05 17.97
C GLU A 399 -21.93 10.23 17.19
N SER A 400 -21.50 9.56 16.12
CA SER A 400 -22.39 8.78 15.25
C SER A 400 -23.10 7.67 16.03
N LYS A 401 -24.44 7.71 16.05
CA LYS A 401 -25.28 6.72 16.75
C LYS A 401 -25.21 5.32 16.12
N TYR A 402 -24.81 5.23 14.85
CA TYR A 402 -24.85 3.98 14.08
C TYR A 402 -23.44 3.46 13.77
N SER A 403 -23.21 2.21 14.06
CA SER A 403 -21.94 1.53 13.69
C SER A 403 -21.86 1.22 12.18
N SER A 404 -22.97 1.38 11.45
CA SER A 404 -23.06 1.13 10.02
C SER A 404 -22.69 2.32 9.13
N GLY A 405 -22.47 3.50 9.69
CA GLY A 405 -22.07 4.69 8.94
C GLY A 405 -22.64 6.00 9.49
N MET A 406 -22.24 7.11 8.91
CA MET A 406 -22.75 8.44 9.21
C MET A 406 -24.10 8.68 8.54
N SER A 407 -24.99 9.40 9.22
CA SER A 407 -26.21 9.94 8.62
C SER A 407 -25.90 10.96 7.51
N ILE A 408 -26.90 11.28 6.69
CA ILE A 408 -26.74 12.28 5.61
C ILE A 408 -26.30 13.63 6.17
N LYS A 409 -26.90 14.06 7.29
CA LYS A 409 -26.54 15.33 7.97
C LYS A 409 -25.10 15.32 8.50
N GLU A 410 -24.67 14.24 9.15
CA GLU A 410 -23.29 14.10 9.63
C GLU A 410 -22.29 14.12 8.46
N LYS A 411 -22.63 13.50 7.32
CA LYS A 411 -21.79 13.55 6.10
C LYS A 411 -21.66 14.97 5.55
N GLU A 412 -22.73 15.75 5.55
CA GLU A 412 -22.71 17.12 5.06
C GLU A 412 -21.90 18.03 5.96
N ILE A 413 -22.09 17.97 7.27
CA ILE A 413 -21.31 18.73 8.26
C ILE A 413 -19.83 18.39 8.11
N MET A 414 -19.50 17.09 8.06
CA MET A 414 -18.14 16.63 7.90
C MET A 414 -17.51 17.06 6.57
N LYS A 415 -18.27 17.03 5.48
CA LYS A 415 -17.82 17.50 4.17
C LYS A 415 -17.51 19.01 4.19
N GLN A 416 -18.28 19.78 4.95
CA GLN A 416 -18.01 21.21 5.13
C GLN A 416 -16.76 21.43 5.98
N GLU A 417 -16.60 20.71 7.10
CA GLU A 417 -15.40 20.78 7.95
C GLU A 417 -14.13 20.36 7.18
N LEU A 418 -14.17 19.24 6.44
CA LEU A 418 -13.04 18.80 5.63
C LEU A 418 -12.69 19.76 4.48
N LYS A 419 -13.71 20.44 3.91
CA LYS A 419 -13.47 21.49 2.91
C LYS A 419 -12.83 22.74 3.48
N SER A 420 -13.02 23.01 4.77
CA SER A 420 -12.38 24.15 5.47
C SER A 420 -10.94 23.87 5.85
N LEU A 421 -10.51 22.59 5.88
CA LEU A 421 -9.11 22.24 6.08
C LEU A 421 -8.30 22.68 4.85
N MET A 422 -7.32 23.53 5.10
CA MET A 422 -6.37 23.94 4.07
C MET A 422 -5.45 22.77 3.73
N PHE A 423 -4.92 22.76 2.52
CA PHE A 423 -3.93 21.75 2.11
C PHE A 423 -2.72 21.75 3.07
N GLU A 424 -2.35 22.89 3.61
CA GLU A 424 -1.31 23.06 4.64
C GLU A 424 -1.60 22.26 5.91
N ASP A 425 -2.86 22.26 6.39
CA ASP A 425 -3.27 21.49 7.57
C ASP A 425 -3.09 19.98 7.35
N LEU A 426 -3.40 19.52 6.14
CA LEU A 426 -3.27 18.12 5.80
C LEU A 426 -1.80 17.70 5.63
N SER A 427 -0.96 18.56 5.05
CA SER A 427 0.49 18.36 4.97
C SER A 427 1.11 18.28 6.35
N LEU A 428 0.78 19.20 7.24
CA LEU A 428 1.24 19.19 8.63
C LEU A 428 0.80 17.93 9.39
N PHE A 429 -0.45 17.49 9.18
CA PHE A 429 -0.94 16.24 9.75
C PHE A 429 -0.12 15.04 9.26
N MET A 430 0.11 14.94 7.95
CA MET A 430 0.90 13.85 7.38
C MET A 430 2.36 13.86 7.85
N GLU A 431 2.96 15.05 8.01
CA GLU A 431 4.32 15.20 8.52
C GLU A 431 4.44 14.83 10.02
N SER A 432 3.38 15.05 10.81
CA SER A 432 3.37 14.73 12.24
C SER A 432 3.19 13.24 12.55
N MET A 433 2.67 12.47 11.57
CA MET A 433 2.36 11.07 11.77
C MET A 433 3.59 10.17 11.66
N PRO A 434 3.70 9.11 12.50
CA PRO A 434 4.75 8.11 12.35
C PRO A 434 4.69 7.45 10.96
N PRO A 435 5.85 7.10 10.38
CA PRO A 435 5.88 6.41 9.09
C PRO A 435 5.06 5.12 9.04
N ASP A 436 4.95 4.41 10.16
CA ASP A 436 4.15 3.19 10.29
C ASP A 436 2.66 3.46 10.17
N PHE A 437 2.20 4.58 10.74
CA PHE A 437 0.81 5.02 10.62
C PHE A 437 0.45 5.36 9.17
N ILE A 438 1.32 6.10 8.49
CA ILE A 438 1.16 6.45 7.07
C ILE A 438 1.12 5.19 6.19
N ALA A 439 1.98 4.20 6.47
CA ALA A 439 1.99 2.94 5.75
C ALA A 439 0.65 2.19 5.90
N ILE A 440 0.12 2.11 7.13
CA ILE A 440 -1.19 1.49 7.37
C ILE A 440 -2.32 2.26 6.67
N LEU A 441 -2.31 3.59 6.73
CA LEU A 441 -3.32 4.40 6.03
C LEU A 441 -3.34 4.12 4.53
N ARG A 442 -2.17 4.02 3.91
CA ARG A 442 -2.04 3.69 2.48
C ARG A 442 -2.62 2.31 2.19
N VAL A 443 -2.19 1.31 2.93
CA VAL A 443 -2.67 -0.08 2.78
C VAL A 443 -4.19 -0.17 2.97
N ASP A 444 -4.72 0.42 4.04
CA ASP A 444 -6.16 0.43 4.31
C ASP A 444 -6.97 1.15 3.22
N ALA A 445 -6.42 2.23 2.64
CA ALA A 445 -7.06 2.95 1.53
C ALA A 445 -7.15 2.09 0.25
N LEU A 446 -6.09 1.35 -0.10
CA LEU A 446 -6.06 0.44 -1.24
C LEU A 446 -7.02 -0.73 -1.04
N LEU A 447 -7.00 -1.37 0.14
CA LEU A 447 -7.91 -2.46 0.49
C LEU A 447 -9.38 -2.03 0.41
N ARG A 448 -9.71 -0.83 0.94
CA ARG A 448 -11.07 -0.29 0.83
C ARG A 448 -11.50 -0.05 -0.60
N SER A 449 -10.59 0.34 -1.47
CA SER A 449 -10.88 0.51 -2.90
C SER A 449 -11.26 -0.82 -3.55
N THR A 450 -10.48 -1.88 -3.29
CA THR A 450 -10.73 -3.24 -3.80
C THR A 450 -12.02 -3.84 -3.24
N ILE A 451 -12.22 -3.76 -1.92
CA ILE A 451 -13.41 -4.31 -1.23
C ILE A 451 -14.70 -3.62 -1.69
N ARG A 452 -14.64 -2.31 -2.01
CA ARG A 452 -15.80 -1.56 -2.50
C ARG A 452 -16.34 -2.11 -3.82
N LYS A 453 -15.47 -2.59 -4.70
CA LYS A 453 -15.89 -3.22 -5.96
C LYS A 453 -16.64 -4.53 -5.74
N MET A 454 -16.39 -5.21 -4.62
CA MET A 454 -17.03 -6.47 -4.23
C MET A 454 -18.33 -6.28 -3.42
N ASP A 455 -18.81 -5.05 -3.25
CA ASP A 455 -20.03 -4.66 -2.51
C ASP A 455 -20.13 -5.25 -1.09
N VAL A 456 -19.03 -5.25 -0.35
CA VAL A 456 -18.96 -5.81 1.00
C VAL A 456 -19.24 -4.75 2.06
N SER A 457 -20.05 -5.12 3.05
CA SER A 457 -20.43 -4.26 4.17
C SER A 457 -19.22 -3.78 4.98
N ARG A 458 -19.19 -2.47 5.29
CA ARG A 458 -18.19 -1.86 6.17
C ARG A 458 -18.10 -2.52 7.54
N LEU A 459 -19.21 -3.07 8.02
CA LEU A 459 -19.28 -3.77 9.29
C LEU A 459 -18.40 -5.03 9.30
N ILE A 460 -18.35 -5.79 8.21
CA ILE A 460 -17.52 -7.00 8.12
C ILE A 460 -16.06 -6.62 8.33
N ARG A 461 -15.60 -5.51 7.73
CA ARG A 461 -14.27 -4.98 7.95
C ARG A 461 -14.02 -4.57 9.41
N LEU A 462 -14.95 -3.80 9.99
CA LEU A 462 -14.84 -3.38 11.39
C LEU A 462 -14.70 -4.59 12.32
N LEU A 463 -15.55 -5.59 12.16
CA LEU A 463 -15.55 -6.79 12.99
C LEU A 463 -14.29 -7.64 12.76
N THR A 464 -13.86 -7.80 11.51
CA THR A 464 -12.66 -8.56 11.18
C THR A 464 -11.42 -7.90 11.79
N TYR A 465 -11.23 -6.61 11.60
CA TYR A 465 -10.08 -5.90 12.14
C TYR A 465 -10.11 -5.86 13.67
N THR A 466 -11.28 -5.67 14.28
CA THR A 466 -11.43 -5.72 15.75
C THR A 466 -11.02 -7.08 16.31
N LYS A 467 -11.43 -8.17 15.66
CA LYS A 467 -11.04 -9.54 16.06
C LYS A 467 -9.52 -9.69 16.08
N TYR A 468 -8.85 -9.31 14.99
CA TYR A 468 -7.40 -9.44 14.90
C TYR A 468 -6.65 -8.43 15.78
N ALA A 469 -7.20 -7.23 15.99
CA ALA A 469 -6.63 -6.25 16.92
C ALA A 469 -6.65 -6.75 18.37
N VAL A 470 -7.78 -7.30 18.82
CA VAL A 470 -7.88 -7.91 20.16
C VAL A 470 -6.93 -9.10 20.30
N TYR A 471 -6.88 -9.96 19.28
CA TYR A 471 -5.96 -11.10 19.28
C TYR A 471 -4.51 -10.65 19.32
N GLY A 472 -4.11 -9.75 18.43
CA GLY A 472 -2.74 -9.24 18.30
C GLY A 472 -2.25 -8.46 19.51
N HIS A 473 -3.16 -7.83 20.28
CA HIS A 473 -2.80 -7.15 21.52
C HIS A 473 -2.25 -8.11 22.58
N PHE A 474 -2.81 -9.31 22.68
CA PHE A 474 -2.42 -10.31 23.69
C PHE A 474 -1.31 -11.26 23.23
N HIS A 475 -1.10 -11.38 21.91
CA HIS A 475 -0.05 -12.24 21.38
C HIS A 475 1.18 -11.40 21.03
N PRO A 476 2.27 -11.51 21.80
CA PRO A 476 3.54 -10.91 21.40
C PRO A 476 4.01 -11.54 20.09
N LYS A 477 4.76 -10.77 19.29
CA LYS A 477 5.48 -11.32 18.12
C LYS A 477 6.12 -12.64 18.57
N LEU A 478 5.80 -13.73 17.87
CA LEU A 478 6.53 -14.97 18.06
C LEU A 478 7.96 -14.70 17.56
N ASP A 479 8.89 -14.46 18.49
CA ASP A 479 10.29 -14.41 18.14
C ASP A 479 10.64 -15.71 17.44
N SER A 480 11.09 -15.59 16.17
CA SER A 480 11.48 -16.72 15.35
C SER A 480 12.58 -17.58 16.00
N GLU A 481 13.30 -17.05 16.97
CA GLU A 481 14.27 -17.78 17.80
C GLU A 481 13.61 -18.71 18.86
N LEU A 482 12.45 -18.34 19.38
CA LEU A 482 11.74 -19.17 20.36
C LEU A 482 11.06 -20.39 19.73
N CYS A 483 10.67 -20.30 18.46
CA CYS A 483 10.14 -21.44 17.69
C CYS A 483 11.19 -22.52 17.36
N LYS A 484 12.48 -22.19 17.41
CA LYS A 484 13.59 -23.13 17.11
C LYS A 484 14.01 -24.00 18.28
N ARG A 485 13.43 -23.84 19.49
CA ARG A 485 13.75 -24.68 20.66
C ARG A 485 12.69 -25.76 20.91
N PRO A 486 12.97 -27.04 20.63
CA PRO A 486 11.93 -28.09 20.58
C PRO A 486 11.50 -28.68 21.95
N LYS A 487 11.96 -28.21 23.10
CA LYS A 487 11.75 -28.94 24.38
C LYS A 487 11.33 -28.15 25.63
N THR A 488 10.90 -26.92 25.52
CA THR A 488 10.38 -26.26 26.73
C THR A 488 8.95 -25.85 26.49
N ASN A 489 7.91 -26.79 26.82
CA ASN A 489 6.87 -25.90 26.77
C ASN A 489 5.42 -26.22 27.01
N PHE A 490 5.14 -27.02 28.00
CA PHE A 490 3.82 -27.03 28.59
C PHE A 490 3.42 -25.63 29.11
N TYR A 491 4.32 -24.91 29.78
CA TYR A 491 4.06 -23.55 30.27
C TYR A 491 3.73 -22.55 29.15
N PHE A 492 4.47 -22.54 28.05
CA PHE A 492 4.20 -21.64 26.93
C PHE A 492 2.93 -22.02 26.18
N ALA A 493 2.62 -23.32 26.04
CA ALA A 493 1.37 -23.78 25.45
C ALA A 493 0.17 -23.36 26.31
N VAL A 494 0.25 -23.52 27.61
CA VAL A 494 -0.78 -23.07 28.57
C VAL A 494 -0.95 -21.56 28.55
N LYS A 495 0.16 -20.81 28.56
CA LYS A 495 0.13 -19.35 28.46
C LYS A 495 -0.50 -18.88 27.14
N ALA A 496 -0.16 -19.49 26.02
CA ALA A 496 -0.76 -19.17 24.72
C ALA A 496 -2.26 -19.49 24.68
N ALA A 497 -2.66 -20.65 25.21
CA ALA A 497 -4.07 -21.04 25.33
C ALA A 497 -4.85 -20.06 26.24
N PHE A 498 -4.28 -19.65 27.36
CA PHE A 498 -4.88 -18.68 28.29
C PHE A 498 -5.02 -17.30 27.64
N LEU A 499 -3.98 -16.79 26.96
CA LEU A 499 -4.05 -15.52 26.24
C LEU A 499 -5.08 -15.57 25.08
N SER A 500 -5.15 -16.69 24.36
CA SER A 500 -6.17 -16.92 23.34
C SER A 500 -7.58 -16.91 23.91
N PHE A 501 -7.78 -17.50 25.09
CA PHE A 501 -9.05 -17.49 25.80
C PHE A 501 -9.47 -16.07 26.22
N ILE A 502 -8.56 -15.32 26.86
CA ILE A 502 -8.80 -13.92 27.25
C ILE A 502 -9.13 -13.07 26.03
N SER A 503 -8.37 -13.19 24.94
CA SER A 503 -8.63 -12.44 23.71
C SER A 503 -10.00 -12.77 23.12
N THR A 504 -10.40 -14.04 23.19
CA THR A 504 -11.74 -14.48 22.73
C THR A 504 -12.85 -13.85 23.57
N LEU A 505 -12.74 -13.90 24.91
CA LEU A 505 -13.71 -13.28 25.81
C LEU A 505 -13.82 -11.76 25.57
N LYS A 506 -12.69 -11.09 25.44
CA LYS A 506 -12.66 -9.65 25.16
C LYS A 506 -13.31 -9.32 23.82
N TYR A 507 -13.03 -10.09 22.76
CA TYR A 507 -13.68 -9.92 21.48
C TYR A 507 -15.20 -10.08 21.57
N PHE A 508 -15.69 -11.12 22.27
CA PHE A 508 -17.13 -11.31 22.50
C PHE A 508 -17.77 -10.15 23.26
N HIS A 509 -17.09 -9.64 24.28
CA HIS A 509 -17.57 -8.46 25.01
C HIS A 509 -17.72 -7.24 24.09
N ILE A 510 -16.73 -6.96 23.23
CA ILE A 510 -16.78 -5.88 22.26
C ILE A 510 -17.89 -6.12 21.25
N LEU A 511 -18.02 -7.34 20.74
CA LEU A 511 -19.05 -7.72 19.79
C LEU A 511 -20.47 -7.50 20.37
N ILE A 512 -20.71 -7.90 21.61
CA ILE A 512 -21.98 -7.68 22.32
C ILE A 512 -22.27 -6.17 22.43
N LYS A 513 -21.27 -5.37 22.81
CA LYS A 513 -21.43 -3.90 22.90
C LYS A 513 -21.77 -3.26 21.55
N ILE A 514 -21.12 -3.69 20.48
CA ILE A 514 -21.43 -3.22 19.12
C ILE A 514 -22.87 -3.57 18.74
N LEU A 515 -23.33 -4.76 19.11
CA LEU A 515 -24.68 -5.24 18.82
C LEU A 515 -25.77 -4.54 19.62
N ILE A 516 -25.53 -4.30 20.93
CA ILE A 516 -26.46 -3.58 21.81
C ILE A 516 -26.57 -2.11 21.39
N GLY A 517 -25.44 -1.48 21.04
CA GLY A 517 -25.39 -0.10 20.54
C GLY A 517 -26.07 0.12 19.19
N ALA A 518 -26.41 -0.95 18.48
CA ALA A 518 -27.12 -0.92 17.20
C ALA A 518 -28.62 -1.09 17.40
N ASN A 519 -29.27 -0.17 18.14
CA ASN A 519 -30.72 -0.19 18.36
C ASN A 519 -31.47 0.06 17.04
N ASN A 520 -31.88 -1.00 16.36
CA ASN A 520 -33.09 -1.19 15.56
C ASN A 520 -32.98 -2.52 14.79
N SER A 521 -34.07 -3.25 14.77
CA SER A 521 -34.26 -4.56 14.15
C SER A 521 -34.14 -4.52 12.62
N THR A 522 -32.93 -4.42 12.10
CA THR A 522 -32.66 -4.53 10.67
C THR A 522 -32.24 -5.97 10.29
N PRO A 523 -32.49 -6.40 9.03
CA PRO A 523 -32.19 -7.76 8.56
C PRO A 523 -30.79 -8.28 8.86
N TRP A 524 -29.82 -7.39 9.11
CA TRP A 524 -28.47 -7.79 9.44
C TRP A 524 -28.20 -8.07 10.93
N GLN A 525 -29.04 -7.59 11.87
CA GLN A 525 -29.00 -8.07 13.26
C GLN A 525 -29.31 -9.57 13.33
N GLN A 526 -30.22 -10.03 12.47
CA GLN A 526 -30.46 -11.45 12.22
C GLN A 526 -29.19 -12.12 11.65
N LYS A 527 -28.51 -11.45 10.73
CA LYS A 527 -27.27 -11.96 10.11
C LYS A 527 -26.12 -12.04 11.11
N VAL A 528 -26.04 -11.11 12.05
CA VAL A 528 -25.03 -11.13 13.14
C VAL A 528 -25.42 -12.10 14.25
N LYS A 529 -26.71 -12.23 14.59
CA LYS A 529 -27.19 -13.31 15.44
C LYS A 529 -26.87 -14.68 14.83
N ASN A 530 -27.05 -14.84 13.53
CA ASN A 530 -26.70 -16.06 12.81
C ASN A 530 -25.18 -16.28 12.73
N LEU A 531 -24.37 -15.21 12.61
CA LEU A 531 -22.92 -15.28 12.68
C LEU A 531 -22.43 -15.67 14.09
N LEU A 532 -23.02 -15.10 15.13
CA LEU A 532 -22.79 -15.49 16.53
C LEU A 532 -23.20 -16.94 16.78
N HIS A 533 -24.38 -17.32 16.33
CA HIS A 533 -24.88 -18.69 16.45
C HIS A 533 -23.98 -19.68 15.70
N ASN A 534 -23.60 -19.38 14.46
CA ASN A 534 -22.69 -20.23 13.66
C ASN A 534 -21.26 -20.27 14.22
N TYR A 535 -20.76 -19.17 14.79
CA TYR A 535 -19.45 -19.14 15.44
C TYR A 535 -19.45 -19.92 16.74
N LEU A 536 -20.49 -19.75 17.55
CA LEU A 536 -20.70 -20.52 18.77
C LEU A 536 -20.92 -22.00 18.46
N TYR A 537 -21.77 -22.33 17.49
CA TYR A 537 -22.06 -23.72 17.12
C TYR A 537 -20.85 -24.45 16.51
N ARG A 538 -20.02 -23.77 15.69
CA ARG A 538 -18.82 -24.39 15.10
C ARG A 538 -17.67 -24.56 16.08
N LYS A 539 -17.59 -23.75 17.14
CA LYS A 539 -16.55 -23.90 18.20
C LYS A 539 -17.05 -24.62 19.44
N ILE A 540 -18.34 -24.65 19.69
CA ILE A 540 -18.98 -25.21 20.91
C ILE A 540 -19.68 -26.54 20.59
N GLY A 541 -19.62 -27.02 19.36
CA GLY A 541 -20.27 -28.27 18.92
C GLY A 541 -19.73 -29.58 19.51
N SER A 542 -19.13 -29.55 20.71
CA SER A 542 -18.90 -30.70 21.55
C SER A 542 -18.97 -30.31 23.02
N SER A 543 -19.57 -31.16 23.81
CA SER A 543 -19.91 -31.05 25.24
C SER A 543 -18.78 -30.64 26.21
N ASP A 544 -17.58 -30.42 25.71
CA ASP A 544 -16.39 -30.19 26.54
C ASP A 544 -16.18 -28.75 27.00
N LEU A 545 -16.85 -27.76 26.37
CA LEU A 545 -16.58 -26.34 26.65
C LEU A 545 -17.24 -25.86 27.94
N TRP A 546 -18.39 -26.43 28.33
CA TRP A 546 -18.99 -26.17 29.64
C TRP A 546 -18.11 -26.71 30.76
N SER A 547 -17.51 -27.87 30.58
CA SER A 547 -16.53 -28.45 31.49
C SER A 547 -15.26 -27.57 31.61
N ILE A 548 -14.73 -27.06 30.48
CA ILE A 548 -13.56 -26.15 30.48
C ILE A 548 -13.89 -24.79 31.09
N LEU A 549 -15.08 -24.24 30.83
CA LEU A 549 -15.54 -22.96 31.38
C LEU A 549 -15.75 -23.06 32.89
N VAL A 550 -16.38 -24.12 33.37
CA VAL A 550 -16.59 -24.39 34.78
C VAL A 550 -15.26 -24.65 35.51
N HIS A 551 -14.33 -25.45 34.92
CA HIS A 551 -13.00 -25.66 35.50
C HIS A 551 -12.13 -24.41 35.48
N SER A 552 -12.20 -23.57 34.42
CA SER A 552 -11.42 -22.33 34.35
C SER A 552 -11.93 -21.27 35.32
N VAL A 553 -13.24 -21.18 35.52
CA VAL A 553 -13.84 -20.29 36.52
C VAL A 553 -13.52 -20.81 37.95
N PHE A 554 -13.55 -22.13 38.17
CA PHE A 554 -13.16 -22.72 39.44
C PHE A 554 -11.69 -22.52 39.78
N LEU A 555 -10.78 -22.62 38.82
CA LEU A 555 -9.35 -22.32 38.96
C LEU A 555 -9.09 -20.83 39.23
N LEU A 556 -9.86 -19.91 38.64
CA LEU A 556 -9.77 -18.47 38.92
C LEU A 556 -10.21 -18.12 40.36
N PHE A 557 -11.19 -18.82 40.93
CA PHE A 557 -11.60 -18.66 42.33
C PHE A 557 -10.65 -19.34 43.33
N CYS A 558 -9.92 -20.37 42.89
CA CYS A 558 -8.96 -21.08 43.79
C CYS A 558 -7.55 -20.47 43.81
N ILE A 559 -7.20 -19.58 42.87
CA ILE A 559 -5.84 -18.99 42.75
C ILE A 559 -5.77 -17.53 43.26
N CYS A 560 -6.91 -16.87 43.53
CA CYS A 560 -6.94 -15.60 44.27
C CYS A 560 -7.38 -15.83 45.71
N PRO A 561 -6.46 -15.97 46.68
CA PRO A 561 -6.81 -15.71 48.06
C PRO A 561 -7.03 -14.19 48.20
N ALA A 562 -8.14 -13.82 48.81
CA ALA A 562 -8.46 -12.45 49.15
C ALA A 562 -7.29 -11.81 49.94
N THR A 563 -6.69 -10.77 49.37
CA THR A 563 -6.10 -9.64 50.07
C THR A 563 -6.41 -8.36 49.29
#